data_5d6fe7d9efe65098c33763f576ef174e
#
_entry.id   5d6fe7d9efe65098c33763f576ef174e
#
_cell.length_a   1.000
_cell.length_b   1.000
_cell.length_c   1.000
_cell.angle_alpha   90.00
_cell.angle_beta   90.00
_cell.angle_gamma   90.00
#
_symmetry.space_group_name_H-M   'P 1'
#
loop_
_entity.id
_entity.type
_entity.pdbx_description
1 polymer ?
#
loop_
_entity_poly.entity_id
_entity_poly.type
_entity_poly.pdbx_seq_one_letter_code
_entity_poly.pdbx_strand_id
1 'polypeptide(L)'
;MKITTTLTETYIPNWTITHAMREVISNAIDGERDGAPMTVRWSPAKGRLTVRNEGATVPTEALLLGHSGSRKDTDKIGEFGEGLPLALLVIARSSRFDVRIVNDNEAWVPSMVRHADLDASVLEISTRRLKEGRGFFEVRVDGLTPEDWDTLQSMFLRLNRKYDPDKSVVVGKARVLTQRSLKGCVYNKGVLVAKRDDLLAGYDLHETTNRDREIIDEWDLRSALSNLLSEGFNLRPDVFEKHVMRALEDEHAFEARSTWSLRSNGALVSHVASEWQERHGEDAVPVQSMAEAKEIAHLGKRGVVVSSRMKEVLDESDIAGFEEAKADLQTAVQKRFSWDDLTEDQQWSLDRAVEAVGLSDLSDEDVMERVNVVEFNSATLRGTYDHGSSEVRLSKAILNDPVDTIHTLIHEVAHAAGGDGSVEHERRQVDIAAGIISTLLDAVTALQEEVERLSGGGE
;
A
#
# COMPACT_ATOMS: atom_id res chain seq x y z
N MET A 1 20.52 -42.14 32.20
CA MET A 1 19.05 -42.06 32.29
C MET A 1 18.51 -42.14 30.87
N LYS A 2 17.28 -42.59 30.69
CA LYS A 2 16.59 -42.61 29.39
C LYS A 2 15.34 -41.74 29.47
N ILE A 3 15.15 -40.90 28.48
CA ILE A 3 13.99 -40.03 28.35
C ILE A 3 13.25 -40.49 27.11
N THR A 4 12.09 -41.12 27.28
CA THR A 4 11.24 -41.56 26.18
C THR A 4 10.19 -40.47 25.89
N THR A 5 10.09 -40.07 24.64
CA THR A 5 9.10 -39.07 24.20
C THR A 5 7.90 -39.76 23.56
N THR A 6 6.84 -38.99 23.26
CA THR A 6 5.68 -39.47 22.50
C THR A 6 5.83 -39.22 20.98
N LEU A 7 7.00 -38.80 20.52
CA LEU A 7 7.26 -38.46 19.12
C LEU A 7 7.55 -39.72 18.31
N THR A 8 6.64 -40.09 17.41
CA THR A 8 6.78 -41.25 16.53
C THR A 8 7.59 -40.88 15.27
N GLU A 9 8.18 -41.87 14.62
CA GLU A 9 8.97 -41.69 13.41
C GLU A 9 8.19 -41.09 12.25
N THR A 10 6.85 -41.25 12.24
CA THR A 10 5.94 -40.71 11.20
C THR A 10 5.49 -39.29 11.50
N TYR A 11 5.83 -38.72 12.65
CA TYR A 11 5.48 -37.34 12.96
C TYR A 11 6.32 -36.38 12.10
N ILE A 12 5.68 -35.33 11.53
CA ILE A 12 6.30 -34.36 10.59
C ILE A 12 7.10 -35.06 9.45
N PRO A 13 6.46 -35.91 8.61
CA PRO A 13 7.16 -36.74 7.63
C PRO A 13 7.93 -35.92 6.58
N ASN A 14 7.48 -34.72 6.29
CA ASN A 14 8.05 -33.84 5.26
C ASN A 14 9.30 -33.05 5.74
N TRP A 15 9.62 -33.11 7.04
CA TRP A 15 10.81 -32.41 7.52
C TRP A 15 12.09 -33.14 7.11
N THR A 16 13.02 -32.38 6.56
CA THR A 16 14.36 -32.82 6.15
C THR A 16 15.43 -32.44 7.19
N ILE A 17 16.67 -32.85 6.96
CA ILE A 17 17.81 -32.46 7.81
C ILE A 17 17.99 -30.94 7.84
N THR A 18 17.69 -30.22 6.76
CA THR A 18 17.78 -28.76 6.73
C THR A 18 16.75 -28.09 7.63
N HIS A 19 15.53 -28.63 7.71
CA HIS A 19 14.52 -28.16 8.68
C HIS A 19 14.98 -28.40 10.12
N ALA A 20 15.51 -29.60 10.40
CA ALA A 20 16.02 -29.95 11.74
C ALA A 20 17.16 -29.00 12.14
N MET A 21 18.14 -28.80 11.28
CA MET A 21 19.28 -27.93 11.59
C MET A 21 18.90 -26.45 11.63
N ARG A 22 17.88 -26.03 10.89
CA ARG A 22 17.29 -24.70 11.04
C ARG A 22 16.83 -24.47 12.49
N GLU A 23 16.10 -25.42 13.07
CA GLU A 23 15.63 -25.33 14.46
C GLU A 23 16.80 -25.33 15.47
N VAL A 24 17.80 -26.19 15.26
CA VAL A 24 18.99 -26.22 16.13
C VAL A 24 19.72 -24.86 16.10
N ILE A 25 19.93 -24.28 14.93
CA ILE A 25 20.62 -23.00 14.78
C ILE A 25 19.75 -21.86 15.34
N SER A 26 18.43 -21.85 15.07
CA SER A 26 17.51 -20.86 15.63
C SER A 26 17.52 -20.85 17.16
N ASN A 27 17.44 -22.02 17.77
CA ASN A 27 17.55 -22.15 19.24
C ASN A 27 18.91 -21.69 19.77
N ALA A 28 19.98 -21.89 18.99
CA ALA A 28 21.30 -21.42 19.38
C ALA A 28 21.40 -19.88 19.29
N ILE A 29 20.78 -19.26 18.32
CA ILE A 29 20.68 -17.80 18.23
C ILE A 29 19.92 -17.24 19.43
N ASP A 30 18.76 -17.83 19.77
CA ASP A 30 17.94 -17.41 20.90
C ASP A 30 18.60 -17.64 22.25
N GLY A 31 19.53 -18.59 22.31
CA GLY A 31 20.32 -18.96 23.50
C GLY A 31 21.60 -18.14 23.68
N GLU A 32 21.90 -17.18 22.79
CA GLU A 32 23.04 -16.29 22.93
C GLU A 32 22.95 -15.45 24.22
N ARG A 33 24.09 -15.24 24.85
CA ARG A 33 24.25 -14.40 26.04
C ARG A 33 25.31 -13.34 25.78
N ASP A 34 25.24 -12.25 26.51
CA ASP A 34 26.20 -11.15 26.40
C ASP A 34 27.64 -11.71 26.61
N GLY A 35 28.50 -11.42 25.62
CA GLY A 35 29.89 -11.88 25.60
C GLY A 35 30.13 -13.35 25.25
N ALA A 36 29.05 -14.13 24.98
CA ALA A 36 29.14 -15.54 24.61
C ALA A 36 28.29 -15.88 23.39
N PRO A 37 28.65 -15.38 22.17
CA PRO A 37 27.93 -15.66 20.96
C PRO A 37 27.96 -17.15 20.62
N MET A 38 26.93 -17.60 19.87
CA MET A 38 26.95 -18.95 19.34
C MET A 38 28.06 -19.12 18.30
N THR A 39 28.57 -20.35 18.18
CA THR A 39 29.48 -20.73 17.11
C THR A 39 28.89 -21.83 16.25
N VAL A 40 29.00 -21.66 14.91
CA VAL A 40 28.63 -22.66 13.92
C VAL A 40 29.88 -23.03 13.13
N ARG A 41 30.26 -24.35 13.17
CA ARG A 41 31.45 -24.85 12.48
C ARG A 41 31.10 -25.98 11.55
N TRP A 42 31.45 -25.80 10.28
CA TRP A 42 31.34 -26.81 9.24
C TRP A 42 32.67 -27.45 8.93
N SER A 43 32.69 -28.79 8.89
CA SER A 43 33.86 -29.59 8.51
C SER A 43 33.52 -30.47 7.29
N PRO A 44 33.85 -30.03 6.05
CA PRO A 44 33.51 -30.77 4.83
C PRO A 44 34.06 -32.21 4.81
N ALA A 45 35.31 -32.36 5.25
CA ALA A 45 35.97 -33.68 5.25
C ALA A 45 35.25 -34.73 6.12
N LYS A 46 34.44 -34.30 7.08
CA LYS A 46 33.69 -35.19 8.00
C LYS A 46 32.17 -35.12 7.75
N GLY A 47 31.71 -34.26 6.85
CA GLY A 47 30.29 -33.95 6.74
C GLY A 47 29.67 -33.50 8.07
N ARG A 48 30.43 -32.74 8.86
CA ARG A 48 30.09 -32.44 10.25
C ARG A 48 29.71 -30.99 10.44
N LEU A 49 28.53 -30.77 11.00
CA LEU A 49 28.09 -29.47 11.50
C LEU A 49 28.08 -29.49 13.02
N THR A 50 28.71 -28.49 13.63
CA THR A 50 28.72 -28.29 15.09
C THR A 50 28.13 -26.91 15.38
N VAL A 51 27.10 -26.87 16.23
CA VAL A 51 26.45 -25.65 16.74
C VAL A 51 26.66 -25.62 18.26
N ARG A 52 27.23 -24.54 18.78
CA ARG A 52 27.58 -24.42 20.20
C ARG A 52 27.23 -23.04 20.75
N ASN A 53 26.72 -23.05 22.00
CA ASN A 53 26.55 -21.85 22.84
C ASN A 53 27.42 -22.01 24.09
N GLU A 54 28.39 -21.15 24.28
CA GLU A 54 29.21 -21.09 25.49
C GLU A 54 28.36 -20.60 26.68
N GLY A 55 28.63 -21.15 27.88
CA GLY A 55 27.91 -20.77 29.09
C GLY A 55 26.43 -21.16 29.15
N ALA A 56 25.93 -21.86 28.13
CA ALA A 56 24.53 -22.27 28.06
C ALA A 56 24.33 -23.71 28.55
N THR A 57 23.16 -23.94 29.16
CA THR A 57 22.61 -25.26 29.46
C THR A 57 21.16 -25.31 29.06
N VAL A 58 20.69 -26.47 28.64
CA VAL A 58 19.30 -26.70 28.25
C VAL A 58 18.64 -27.62 29.26
N PRO A 59 17.56 -27.24 29.93
CA PRO A 59 16.86 -28.11 30.87
C PRO A 59 16.22 -29.29 30.12
N THR A 60 16.11 -30.43 30.77
CA THR A 60 15.53 -31.65 30.16
C THR A 60 14.07 -31.46 29.74
N GLU A 61 13.37 -30.57 30.40
CA GLU A 61 11.99 -30.18 30.08
C GLU A 61 11.85 -29.55 28.68
N ALA A 62 12.93 -28.99 28.14
CA ALA A 62 12.97 -28.48 26.76
C ALA A 62 12.85 -29.58 25.68
N LEU A 63 12.92 -30.85 26.08
CA LEU A 63 12.67 -32.02 25.24
C LEU A 63 11.17 -32.37 25.17
N LEU A 64 10.33 -31.73 25.97
CA LEU A 64 8.86 -31.87 25.93
C LEU A 64 8.25 -30.89 24.92
N LEU A 65 7.31 -31.41 24.13
CA LEU A 65 6.57 -30.57 23.20
C LEU A 65 5.77 -29.48 23.95
N GLY A 66 5.83 -28.27 23.42
CA GLY A 66 5.08 -27.14 23.97
C GLY A 66 5.71 -26.50 25.22
N HIS A 67 6.89 -26.95 25.68
CA HIS A 67 7.63 -26.29 26.75
C HIS A 67 8.56 -25.21 26.17
N SER A 68 8.19 -23.96 26.30
CA SER A 68 9.01 -22.82 25.85
C SER A 68 9.23 -21.82 26.99
N GLY A 69 10.49 -21.56 27.32
CA GLY A 69 10.87 -20.48 28.22
C GLY A 69 10.78 -19.09 27.56
N SER A 70 10.60 -19.02 26.23
CA SER A 70 10.65 -17.80 25.42
C SER A 70 9.30 -17.28 24.91
N ARG A 71 8.18 -17.92 25.29
CA ARG A 71 6.82 -17.56 24.79
C ARG A 71 6.40 -16.10 24.96
N LYS A 72 7.07 -15.34 25.81
CA LYS A 72 6.76 -13.92 26.09
C LYS A 72 7.75 -12.94 25.43
N ASP A 73 8.77 -13.45 24.77
CA ASP A 73 9.84 -12.64 24.19
C ASP A 73 9.67 -12.57 22.67
N THR A 74 9.10 -11.48 22.21
CA THR A 74 8.82 -11.24 20.78
C THR A 74 10.08 -11.07 19.93
N ASP A 75 11.24 -10.87 20.55
CA ASP A 75 12.50 -10.71 19.82
C ASP A 75 13.16 -12.06 19.49
N LYS A 76 12.72 -13.13 20.11
CA LYS A 76 13.24 -14.49 19.85
C LYS A 76 12.62 -15.12 18.61
N ILE A 77 13.41 -15.99 17.98
CA ILE A 77 13.00 -16.78 16.82
C ILE A 77 12.06 -17.92 17.27
N GLY A 78 12.38 -18.56 18.41
CA GLY A 78 11.67 -19.72 18.97
C GLY A 78 10.47 -19.35 19.81
N GLU A 79 9.27 -19.33 19.22
CA GLU A 79 8.02 -18.94 19.90
C GLU A 79 7.27 -20.13 20.52
N PHE A 80 7.41 -21.35 19.97
CA PHE A 80 6.50 -22.48 20.27
C PHE A 80 7.08 -23.56 21.19
N GLY A 81 8.39 -23.58 21.41
CA GLY A 81 9.06 -24.57 22.29
C GLY A 81 9.02 -26.02 21.78
N GLU A 82 8.93 -26.22 20.48
CA GLU A 82 8.83 -27.54 19.85
C GLU A 82 10.05 -27.85 18.97
N GLY A 83 10.85 -26.86 18.62
CA GLY A 83 11.89 -26.96 17.60
C GLY A 83 12.97 -27.99 17.94
N LEU A 84 13.50 -28.01 19.19
CA LEU A 84 14.55 -28.93 19.56
C LEU A 84 14.10 -30.40 19.52
N PRO A 85 13.00 -30.82 20.18
CA PRO A 85 12.58 -32.23 20.13
C PRO A 85 12.23 -32.68 18.71
N LEU A 86 11.63 -31.82 17.90
CA LEU A 86 11.33 -32.14 16.48
C LEU A 86 12.59 -32.26 15.63
N ALA A 87 13.58 -31.41 15.85
CA ALA A 87 14.88 -31.53 15.18
C ALA A 87 15.57 -32.86 15.52
N LEU A 88 15.59 -33.26 16.80
CA LEU A 88 16.16 -34.50 17.23
C LEU A 88 15.43 -35.73 16.66
N LEU A 89 14.11 -35.70 16.55
CA LEU A 89 13.34 -36.75 15.89
C LEU A 89 13.78 -36.93 14.43
N VAL A 90 13.83 -35.81 13.66
CA VAL A 90 14.17 -35.86 12.23
C VAL A 90 15.58 -36.38 12.00
N ILE A 91 16.53 -36.00 12.86
CA ILE A 91 17.91 -36.49 12.75
C ILE A 91 17.98 -37.98 13.13
N ALA A 92 17.34 -38.35 14.24
CA ALA A 92 17.44 -39.71 14.80
C ALA A 92 16.72 -40.77 13.95
N ARG A 93 15.66 -40.42 13.21
CA ARG A 93 14.93 -41.35 12.33
C ARG A 93 15.69 -41.74 11.05
N SER A 94 16.76 -41.01 10.71
CA SER A 94 17.56 -41.29 9.53
C SER A 94 18.88 -41.96 9.92
N SER A 95 19.15 -43.13 9.35
CA SER A 95 20.43 -43.85 9.53
C SER A 95 21.62 -43.13 8.90
N ARG A 96 21.38 -42.09 8.09
CA ARG A 96 22.44 -41.30 7.45
C ARG A 96 23.19 -40.41 8.45
N PHE A 97 22.51 -39.96 9.52
CA PHE A 97 23.05 -38.95 10.41
C PHE A 97 23.42 -39.55 11.77
N ASP A 98 24.57 -39.12 12.31
CA ASP A 98 24.95 -39.38 13.71
C ASP A 98 24.87 -38.06 14.48
N VAL A 99 24.10 -38.04 15.58
CA VAL A 99 23.89 -36.85 16.40
C VAL A 99 24.41 -37.09 17.82
N ARG A 100 25.19 -36.13 18.30
CA ARG A 100 25.68 -36.09 19.68
C ARG A 100 25.47 -34.70 20.25
N ILE A 101 24.96 -34.67 21.47
CA ILE A 101 24.73 -33.44 22.20
C ILE A 101 25.59 -33.49 23.48
N VAL A 102 26.23 -32.35 23.75
CA VAL A 102 26.90 -32.11 25.06
C VAL A 102 26.11 -30.98 25.72
N ASN A 103 25.56 -31.23 26.88
CA ASN A 103 24.84 -30.29 27.71
C ASN A 103 25.56 -30.16 29.06
N ASP A 104 26.55 -29.29 29.10
CA ASP A 104 27.48 -29.11 30.21
C ASP A 104 28.08 -30.45 30.69
N ASN A 105 27.60 -31.01 31.78
CA ASN A 105 28.09 -32.24 32.37
C ASN A 105 27.38 -33.51 31.90
N GLU A 106 26.56 -33.42 30.88
CA GLU A 106 25.81 -34.53 30.28
C GLU A 106 26.08 -34.69 28.79
N ALA A 107 26.14 -35.92 28.32
CA ALA A 107 26.08 -36.26 26.90
C ALA A 107 24.74 -36.91 26.60
N TRP A 108 24.07 -36.42 25.56
CA TRP A 108 22.77 -36.91 25.10
C TRP A 108 22.93 -37.56 23.73
N VAL A 109 22.29 -38.72 23.55
CA VAL A 109 22.26 -39.45 22.28
C VAL A 109 20.82 -39.78 21.95
N PRO A 110 20.21 -39.06 20.99
CA PRO A 110 18.88 -39.38 20.49
C PRO A 110 18.92 -40.65 19.62
N SER A 111 17.88 -41.49 19.72
CA SER A 111 17.71 -42.68 18.88
C SER A 111 16.21 -43.04 18.74
N MET A 112 15.85 -43.72 17.66
CA MET A 112 14.52 -44.29 17.50
C MET A 112 14.49 -45.67 18.19
N VAL A 113 13.52 -45.88 19.08
CA VAL A 113 13.34 -47.15 19.82
C VAL A 113 11.91 -47.62 19.65
N ARG A 114 11.74 -48.92 19.32
CA ARG A 114 10.40 -49.54 19.25
C ARG A 114 9.82 -49.63 20.65
N HIS A 115 8.65 -49.02 20.85
CA HIS A 115 7.94 -49.09 22.12
C HIS A 115 6.95 -50.26 22.07
N ALA A 116 7.10 -51.22 22.94
CA ALA A 116 6.34 -52.47 22.90
C ALA A 116 4.81 -52.24 23.04
N ASP A 117 4.43 -51.33 23.95
CA ASP A 117 3.00 -51.06 24.24
C ASP A 117 2.30 -50.20 23.19
N LEU A 118 3.07 -49.45 22.40
CA LEU A 118 2.51 -48.52 21.39
C LEU A 118 2.61 -49.07 19.97
N ASP A 119 3.26 -50.23 19.77
CA ASP A 119 3.60 -50.78 18.44
C ASP A 119 4.19 -49.76 17.45
N ALA A 120 4.93 -48.78 17.96
CA ALA A 120 5.50 -47.68 17.19
C ALA A 120 6.96 -47.44 17.62
N SER A 121 7.78 -46.94 16.67
CA SER A 121 9.10 -46.38 16.99
C SER A 121 8.93 -44.97 17.50
N VAL A 122 9.48 -44.66 18.65
CA VAL A 122 9.44 -43.35 19.31
C VAL A 122 10.87 -42.82 19.56
N LEU A 123 10.98 -41.51 19.64
CA LEU A 123 12.25 -40.88 20.00
C LEU A 123 12.59 -41.13 21.48
N GLU A 124 13.72 -41.74 21.73
CA GLU A 124 14.33 -41.91 23.05
C GLU A 124 15.66 -41.14 23.10
N ILE A 125 15.93 -40.44 24.18
CA ILE A 125 17.18 -39.73 24.40
C ILE A 125 17.89 -40.40 25.57
N SER A 126 19.00 -41.07 25.29
CA SER A 126 19.86 -41.65 26.29
C SER A 126 20.83 -40.59 26.84
N THR A 127 20.81 -40.39 28.16
CA THR A 127 21.70 -39.41 28.80
C THR A 127 22.78 -40.12 29.63
N ARG A 128 23.99 -39.60 29.56
CA ARG A 128 25.14 -40.09 30.34
C ARG A 128 25.88 -38.91 30.96
N ARG A 129 26.17 -39.00 32.27
CA ARG A 129 26.95 -37.98 32.97
C ARG A 129 28.43 -38.05 32.54
N LEU A 130 29.00 -36.89 32.26
CA LEU A 130 30.41 -36.70 31.99
C LEU A 130 31.20 -36.55 33.28
N LYS A 131 32.50 -36.78 33.23
CA LYS A 131 33.37 -36.65 34.41
C LYS A 131 33.51 -35.19 34.87
N GLU A 132 33.48 -34.28 33.94
CA GLU A 132 33.62 -32.83 34.17
C GLU A 132 32.59 -32.06 33.36
N GLY A 133 32.09 -30.93 33.88
CA GLY A 133 31.28 -29.99 33.17
C GLY A 133 32.08 -29.33 32.04
N ARG A 134 31.42 -29.06 30.94
CA ARG A 134 32.02 -28.45 29.73
C ARG A 134 31.75 -26.96 29.61
N GLY A 135 30.78 -26.47 30.36
CA GLY A 135 30.39 -25.06 30.33
C GLY A 135 29.74 -24.60 29.05
N PHE A 136 29.17 -25.53 28.24
CA PHE A 136 28.49 -25.20 26.99
C PHE A 136 27.37 -26.19 26.64
N PHE A 137 26.45 -25.74 25.79
CA PHE A 137 25.53 -26.60 25.04
C PHE A 137 26.03 -26.74 23.61
N GLU A 138 26.21 -27.97 23.13
CA GLU A 138 26.70 -28.27 21.78
C GLU A 138 25.84 -29.34 21.11
N VAL A 139 25.38 -29.09 19.89
CA VAL A 139 24.79 -30.10 19.00
C VAL A 139 25.78 -30.37 17.86
N ARG A 140 26.15 -31.61 17.68
CA ARG A 140 27.02 -32.07 16.61
C ARG A 140 26.30 -33.12 15.78
N VAL A 141 26.26 -32.87 14.47
CA VAL A 141 25.64 -33.78 13.49
C VAL A 141 26.65 -34.12 12.42
N ASP A 142 26.86 -35.41 12.19
CA ASP A 142 27.68 -35.96 11.11
C ASP A 142 26.79 -36.47 9.97
N GLY A 143 27.31 -36.54 8.75
CA GLY A 143 26.62 -37.09 7.58
C GLY A 143 25.94 -36.06 6.70
N LEU A 144 26.11 -34.72 6.94
CA LEU A 144 25.65 -33.71 6.05
C LEU A 144 26.51 -33.62 4.77
N THR A 145 25.89 -33.17 3.67
CA THR A 145 26.61 -32.86 2.44
C THR A 145 27.01 -31.39 2.37
N PRO A 146 27.88 -30.97 1.46
CA PRO A 146 28.17 -29.58 1.18
C PRO A 146 26.88 -28.81 0.75
N GLU A 147 25.99 -29.44 -0.01
CA GLU A 147 24.72 -28.85 -0.46
C GLU A 147 23.76 -28.60 0.72
N ASP A 148 23.70 -29.53 1.70
CA ASP A 148 22.95 -29.32 2.95
C ASP A 148 23.47 -28.08 3.67
N TRP A 149 24.82 -27.93 3.75
CA TRP A 149 25.45 -26.79 4.38
C TRP A 149 25.21 -25.47 3.62
N ASP A 150 25.33 -25.45 2.31
CA ASP A 150 25.10 -24.25 1.50
C ASP A 150 23.64 -23.78 1.63
N THR A 151 22.71 -24.73 1.68
CA THR A 151 21.29 -24.45 1.93
C THR A 151 21.11 -23.79 3.31
N LEU A 152 21.67 -24.41 4.36
CA LEU A 152 21.59 -23.86 5.72
C LEU A 152 22.23 -22.48 5.85
N GLN A 153 23.38 -22.25 5.22
CA GLN A 153 24.00 -20.93 5.21
C GLN A 153 23.07 -19.86 4.60
N SER A 154 22.34 -20.21 3.53
CA SER A 154 21.42 -19.27 2.90
C SER A 154 20.17 -18.98 3.74
N MET A 155 19.81 -19.89 4.65
CA MET A 155 18.64 -19.73 5.53
C MET A 155 18.86 -18.72 6.66
N PHE A 156 20.11 -18.42 7.01
CA PHE A 156 20.41 -17.50 8.10
C PHE A 156 21.21 -16.31 7.59
N LEU A 157 20.67 -15.11 7.74
CA LEU A 157 21.32 -13.89 7.24
C LEU A 157 22.75 -13.77 7.78
N ARG A 158 22.96 -14.01 9.06
CA ARG A 158 24.27 -13.92 9.72
C ARG A 158 25.29 -15.00 9.28
N LEU A 159 24.83 -16.13 8.72
CA LEU A 159 25.70 -17.19 8.19
C LEU A 159 25.88 -17.07 6.68
N ASN A 160 25.07 -16.27 6.02
CA ASN A 160 25.07 -16.13 4.57
C ASN A 160 26.31 -15.36 4.12
N ARG A 161 27.20 -16.03 3.39
CA ARG A 161 28.45 -15.43 2.85
C ARG A 161 28.21 -14.27 1.89
N LYS A 162 26.99 -14.17 1.35
CA LYS A 162 26.59 -13.09 0.45
C LYS A 162 26.12 -11.86 1.23
N TYR A 163 25.89 -11.96 2.52
CA TYR A 163 25.43 -10.85 3.34
C TYR A 163 26.60 -9.94 3.72
N ASP A 164 26.41 -8.68 3.47
CA ASP A 164 27.32 -7.59 3.83
C ASP A 164 26.51 -6.58 4.69
N PRO A 165 26.79 -6.48 5.99
CA PRO A 165 26.08 -5.55 6.87
C PRO A 165 26.14 -4.11 6.42
N ASP A 166 27.27 -3.69 5.80
CA ASP A 166 27.47 -2.32 5.33
C ASP A 166 26.58 -1.95 4.13
N LYS A 167 26.02 -2.97 3.47
CA LYS A 167 25.04 -2.82 2.38
C LYS A 167 23.62 -3.08 2.85
N SER A 168 23.34 -2.83 4.11
CA SER A 168 21.99 -2.89 4.66
C SER A 168 21.61 -1.56 5.29
N VAL A 169 20.34 -1.21 5.18
CA VAL A 169 19.78 -0.01 5.82
C VAL A 169 18.83 -0.45 6.92
N VAL A 170 19.13 -0.03 8.14
CA VAL A 170 18.34 -0.38 9.33
C VAL A 170 17.20 0.63 9.47
N VAL A 171 15.98 0.12 9.64
CA VAL A 171 14.76 0.89 9.89
C VAL A 171 14.06 0.25 11.09
N GLY A 172 14.16 0.87 12.25
CA GLY A 172 13.71 0.26 13.50
C GLY A 172 14.42 -1.06 13.78
N LYS A 173 13.66 -2.15 13.87
CA LYS A 173 14.21 -3.51 14.00
C LYS A 173 14.43 -4.20 12.65
N ALA A 174 13.78 -3.70 11.59
CA ALA A 174 13.86 -4.27 10.26
C ALA A 174 15.06 -3.74 9.46
N ARG A 175 15.35 -4.35 8.30
CA ARG A 175 16.45 -3.96 7.41
C ARG A 175 16.07 -4.14 5.96
N VAL A 176 16.51 -3.19 5.12
CA VAL A 176 16.55 -3.36 3.67
C VAL A 176 17.94 -3.83 3.27
N LEU A 177 18.00 -4.94 2.55
CA LEU A 177 19.24 -5.55 2.08
C LEU A 177 19.47 -5.11 0.63
N THR A 178 20.32 -4.10 0.43
CA THR A 178 20.49 -3.45 -0.89
C THR A 178 21.39 -4.25 -1.84
N GLN A 179 22.08 -5.26 -1.36
CA GLN A 179 22.94 -6.10 -2.19
C GLN A 179 22.15 -6.97 -3.17
N ARG A 180 22.52 -6.91 -4.46
CA ARG A 180 21.86 -7.63 -5.55
C ARG A 180 21.74 -9.14 -5.32
N SER A 181 22.70 -9.75 -4.61
CA SER A 181 22.72 -11.19 -4.33
C SER A 181 21.64 -11.66 -3.35
N LEU A 182 21.01 -10.75 -2.61
CA LEU A 182 19.91 -11.00 -1.69
C LEU A 182 18.58 -10.40 -2.16
N LYS A 183 18.55 -9.83 -3.37
CA LYS A 183 17.30 -9.39 -3.98
C LYS A 183 16.28 -10.54 -3.99
N GLY A 184 15.07 -10.26 -3.58
CA GLY A 184 14.00 -11.25 -3.54
C GLY A 184 13.98 -12.14 -2.29
N CYS A 185 15.00 -12.04 -1.41
CA CYS A 185 15.01 -12.80 -0.16
C CYS A 185 14.27 -12.04 0.94
N VAL A 186 13.33 -12.69 1.60
CA VAL A 186 12.68 -12.18 2.81
C VAL A 186 13.14 -13.01 3.99
N TYR A 187 13.86 -12.35 4.89
CA TYR A 187 14.21 -12.88 6.19
C TYR A 187 13.26 -12.32 7.25
N ASN A 188 13.05 -13.07 8.31
CA ASN A 188 12.39 -12.60 9.51
C ASN A 188 13.23 -12.95 10.73
N LYS A 189 13.65 -11.94 11.48
CA LYS A 189 14.60 -12.09 12.61
C LYS A 189 15.88 -12.82 12.16
N GLY A 190 16.34 -12.52 10.93
CA GLY A 190 17.54 -13.15 10.34
C GLY A 190 17.35 -14.55 9.77
N VAL A 191 16.15 -15.12 9.77
CA VAL A 191 15.83 -16.45 9.20
C VAL A 191 15.04 -16.27 7.89
N LEU A 192 15.48 -16.94 6.82
CA LEU A 192 14.81 -16.89 5.51
C LEU A 192 13.42 -17.53 5.61
N VAL A 193 12.39 -16.74 5.28
CA VAL A 193 10.98 -17.17 5.31
C VAL A 193 10.35 -17.25 3.93
N ALA A 194 10.85 -16.45 2.96
CA ALA A 194 10.35 -16.48 1.60
C ALA A 194 11.40 -16.04 0.58
N LYS A 195 11.19 -16.44 -0.69
CA LYS A 195 11.89 -15.89 -1.85
C LYS A 195 10.85 -15.46 -2.87
N ARG A 196 11.00 -14.25 -3.42
CA ARG A 196 10.09 -13.65 -4.38
C ARG A 196 10.86 -12.87 -5.43
N ASP A 197 10.60 -13.13 -6.68
CA ASP A 197 11.28 -12.47 -7.80
C ASP A 197 10.72 -11.05 -8.06
N ASP A 198 9.50 -10.77 -7.56
CA ASP A 198 8.80 -9.50 -7.70
C ASP A 198 9.20 -8.45 -6.64
N LEU A 199 10.17 -8.73 -5.78
CA LEU A 199 10.76 -7.78 -4.84
C LEU A 199 11.93 -7.02 -5.48
N LEU A 200 12.05 -5.74 -5.19
CA LEU A 200 13.14 -4.87 -5.68
C LEU A 200 14.44 -5.02 -4.89
N ALA A 201 14.34 -5.42 -3.62
CA ALA A 201 15.47 -5.63 -2.71
C ALA A 201 15.32 -6.94 -1.93
N GLY A 202 16.22 -7.20 -0.99
CA GLY A 202 16.02 -8.18 0.06
C GLY A 202 15.56 -7.48 1.34
N TYR A 203 14.96 -8.23 2.25
CA TYR A 203 14.41 -7.69 3.51
C TYR A 203 14.69 -8.61 4.68
N ASP A 204 14.93 -8.04 5.86
CA ASP A 204 14.93 -8.74 7.14
C ASP A 204 13.92 -8.02 8.06
N LEU A 205 12.82 -8.71 8.34
CA LEU A 205 11.68 -8.17 9.06
C LEU A 205 11.69 -8.63 10.52
N HIS A 206 10.82 -8.04 11.35
CA HIS A 206 10.63 -8.41 12.76
C HIS A 206 9.15 -8.64 13.07
N GLU A 207 8.50 -9.48 12.25
CA GLU A 207 7.09 -9.82 12.36
C GLU A 207 6.86 -11.13 13.12
N THR A 208 5.63 -11.35 13.56
CA THR A 208 5.20 -12.64 14.09
C THR A 208 5.10 -13.66 12.96
N THR A 209 5.53 -14.89 13.20
CA THR A 209 5.44 -15.98 12.23
C THR A 209 4.39 -17.00 12.65
N ASN A 210 3.91 -17.80 11.68
CA ASN A 210 3.12 -18.97 11.99
C ASN A 210 3.98 -20.08 12.64
N ARG A 211 3.33 -21.18 13.07
CA ARG A 211 4.00 -22.32 13.75
C ARG A 211 5.09 -22.96 12.90
N ASP A 212 4.93 -22.97 11.58
CA ASP A 212 5.88 -23.59 10.65
C ASP A 212 7.01 -22.64 10.23
N ARG A 213 6.99 -21.39 10.66
CA ARG A 213 7.95 -20.31 10.34
C ARG A 213 8.13 -20.09 8.84
N GLU A 214 7.16 -20.54 8.05
CA GLU A 214 7.35 -20.54 6.60
C GLU A 214 6.74 -19.34 5.91
N ILE A 215 5.68 -18.73 6.47
CA ILE A 215 4.99 -17.66 5.74
C ILE A 215 4.43 -16.64 6.73
N ILE A 216 4.94 -15.44 6.67
CA ILE A 216 4.15 -14.25 6.93
C ILE A 216 3.01 -14.30 5.91
N ASP A 217 1.76 -14.16 6.34
CA ASP A 217 0.62 -14.01 5.45
C ASP A 217 0.97 -12.94 4.41
N GLU A 218 0.54 -13.14 3.18
CA GLU A 218 0.85 -12.22 2.08
C GLU A 218 0.36 -10.79 2.39
N TRP A 219 -0.73 -10.66 3.13
CA TRP A 219 -1.24 -9.38 3.61
C TRP A 219 -0.29 -8.74 4.64
N ASP A 220 0.17 -9.52 5.63
CA ASP A 220 1.13 -9.06 6.64
C ASP A 220 2.44 -8.61 5.99
N LEU A 221 2.92 -9.36 4.99
CA LEU A 221 4.13 -9.00 4.27
C LEU A 221 3.97 -7.68 3.49
N ARG A 222 2.83 -7.49 2.81
CA ARG A 222 2.53 -6.23 2.11
C ARG A 222 2.50 -5.05 3.06
N SER A 223 1.85 -5.22 4.20
CA SER A 223 1.74 -4.19 5.23
C SER A 223 3.10 -3.86 5.83
N ALA A 224 3.88 -4.88 6.20
CA ALA A 224 5.23 -4.71 6.76
C ALA A 224 6.17 -3.98 5.80
N LEU A 225 6.13 -4.30 4.50
CA LEU A 225 6.97 -3.64 3.49
C LEU A 225 6.53 -2.20 3.24
N SER A 226 5.23 -1.92 3.17
CA SER A 226 4.71 -0.56 3.02
C SER A 226 5.10 0.33 4.21
N ASN A 227 4.97 -0.19 5.44
CA ASN A 227 5.42 0.50 6.65
C ASN A 227 6.93 0.76 6.64
N LEU A 228 7.71 -0.26 6.28
CA LEU A 228 9.17 -0.15 6.22
C LEU A 228 9.65 0.88 5.19
N LEU A 229 8.99 0.97 4.03
CA LEU A 229 9.30 2.00 3.03
C LEU A 229 8.96 3.40 3.54
N SER A 230 7.80 3.56 4.17
CA SER A 230 7.34 4.84 4.74
C SER A 230 8.24 5.32 5.88
N GLU A 231 8.54 4.44 6.85
CA GLU A 231 9.44 4.74 7.95
C GLU A 231 10.88 4.98 7.48
N GLY A 232 11.35 4.13 6.55
CA GLY A 232 12.68 4.25 5.96
C GLY A 232 12.87 5.57 5.22
N PHE A 233 11.85 6.03 4.51
CA PHE A 233 11.87 7.35 3.86
C PHE A 233 12.02 8.47 4.89
N ASN A 234 11.29 8.43 6.01
CA ASN A 234 11.41 9.44 7.06
C ASN A 234 12.79 9.47 7.73
N LEU A 235 13.42 8.30 7.90
CA LEU A 235 14.72 8.18 8.56
C LEU A 235 15.90 8.46 7.62
N ARG A 236 15.82 8.03 6.37
CA ARG A 236 16.88 8.07 5.39
C ARG A 236 16.34 8.37 3.99
N PRO A 237 15.79 9.57 3.76
CA PRO A 237 15.24 9.95 2.44
C PRO A 237 16.28 9.79 1.34
N ASP A 238 17.55 10.12 1.59
CA ASP A 238 18.67 9.97 0.67
C ASP A 238 18.83 8.57 0.06
N VAL A 239 18.40 7.54 0.79
CA VAL A 239 18.46 6.13 0.36
C VAL A 239 17.14 5.65 -0.21
N PHE A 240 16.02 6.04 0.44
CA PHE A 240 14.71 5.48 0.15
C PHE A 240 13.96 6.17 -1.00
N GLU A 241 14.27 7.44 -1.32
CA GLU A 241 13.61 8.17 -2.40
C GLU A 241 13.56 7.38 -3.71
N LYS A 242 14.72 6.92 -4.19
CA LYS A 242 14.82 6.14 -5.44
C LYS A 242 14.14 4.78 -5.35
N HIS A 243 14.16 4.17 -4.16
CA HIS A 243 13.53 2.87 -3.93
C HIS A 243 12.01 2.98 -3.95
N VAL A 244 11.46 4.00 -3.29
CA VAL A 244 10.03 4.29 -3.28
C VAL A 244 9.53 4.64 -4.68
N MET A 245 10.19 5.57 -5.37
CA MET A 245 9.82 5.95 -6.74
C MET A 245 9.77 4.73 -7.66
N ARG A 246 10.81 3.88 -7.61
CA ARG A 246 10.85 2.66 -8.40
C ARG A 246 9.75 1.67 -8.02
N ALA A 247 9.40 1.54 -6.73
CA ALA A 247 8.33 0.67 -6.29
C ALA A 247 6.95 1.15 -6.77
N LEU A 248 6.75 2.47 -6.83
CA LEU A 248 5.51 3.06 -7.32
C LEU A 248 5.39 3.01 -8.84
N GLU A 249 6.50 3.13 -9.58
CA GLU A 249 6.53 3.07 -11.04
C GLU A 249 6.37 1.64 -11.59
N ASP A 250 6.92 0.63 -10.89
CA ASP A 250 6.90 -0.76 -11.33
C ASP A 250 5.64 -1.47 -10.83
N GLU A 251 4.65 -1.68 -11.70
CA GLU A 251 3.40 -2.37 -11.36
C GLU A 251 3.60 -3.81 -10.85
N HIS A 252 4.74 -4.43 -11.15
CA HIS A 252 5.08 -5.77 -10.70
C HIS A 252 5.77 -5.79 -9.33
N ALA A 253 6.28 -4.64 -8.85
CA ALA A 253 6.95 -4.58 -7.56
C ALA A 253 5.98 -4.94 -6.43
N PHE A 254 6.40 -5.89 -5.59
CA PHE A 254 5.58 -6.36 -4.48
C PHE A 254 5.48 -5.32 -3.35
N GLU A 255 6.52 -4.53 -3.16
CA GLU A 255 6.66 -3.55 -2.07
C GLU A 255 5.54 -2.52 -2.02
N ALA A 256 5.09 -2.09 -3.18
CA ALA A 256 4.02 -1.08 -3.27
C ALA A 256 2.63 -1.68 -3.52
N ARG A 257 2.42 -2.99 -3.32
CA ARG A 257 1.08 -3.60 -3.41
C ARG A 257 0.12 -3.14 -2.33
N SER A 258 0.65 -2.59 -1.23
CA SER A 258 -0.11 -1.83 -0.24
C SER A 258 0.42 -0.40 -0.22
N THR A 259 -0.39 0.57 -0.59
CA THR A 259 -0.01 1.99 -0.62
C THR A 259 -0.42 2.73 0.65
N TRP A 260 -1.14 2.09 1.57
CA TRP A 260 -1.73 2.75 2.73
C TRP A 260 -0.73 3.59 3.53
N SER A 261 0.40 2.99 3.95
CA SER A 261 1.40 3.70 4.75
C SER A 261 2.16 4.75 3.94
N LEU A 262 2.27 4.57 2.62
CA LEU A 262 2.90 5.54 1.72
C LEU A 262 2.03 6.77 1.55
N ARG A 263 0.73 6.59 1.31
CA ARG A 263 -0.28 7.66 1.17
C ARG A 263 -0.44 8.47 2.44
N SER A 264 -0.37 7.81 3.59
CA SER A 264 -0.49 8.48 4.91
C SER A 264 0.75 9.27 5.32
N ASN A 265 1.84 9.18 4.57
CA ASN A 265 3.10 9.88 4.86
C ASN A 265 3.20 11.16 4.03
N GLY A 266 2.80 12.29 4.60
CA GLY A 266 2.78 13.58 3.90
C GLY A 266 4.14 14.02 3.34
N ALA A 267 5.25 13.72 4.03
CA ALA A 267 6.59 14.04 3.53
C ALA A 267 6.95 13.22 2.28
N LEU A 268 6.58 11.93 2.26
CA LEU A 268 6.76 11.06 1.12
C LEU A 268 5.85 11.48 -0.05
N VAL A 269 4.59 11.77 0.21
CA VAL A 269 3.64 12.26 -0.80
C VAL A 269 4.17 13.54 -1.46
N SER A 270 4.61 14.52 -0.67
CA SER A 270 5.17 15.77 -1.18
C SER A 270 6.43 15.54 -2.02
N HIS A 271 7.30 14.60 -1.61
CA HIS A 271 8.49 14.24 -2.38
C HIS A 271 8.13 13.59 -3.73
N VAL A 272 7.20 12.62 -3.71
CA VAL A 272 6.73 11.94 -4.94
C VAL A 272 6.11 12.95 -5.91
N ALA A 273 5.30 13.86 -5.40
CA ALA A 273 4.70 14.93 -6.19
C ALA A 273 5.75 15.86 -6.82
N SER A 274 6.75 16.29 -6.03
CA SER A 274 7.84 17.13 -6.50
C SER A 274 8.68 16.44 -7.59
N GLU A 275 9.10 15.20 -7.36
CA GLU A 275 9.86 14.39 -8.32
C GLU A 275 9.06 14.16 -9.62
N TRP A 276 7.75 13.93 -9.48
CA TRP A 276 6.87 13.74 -10.63
C TRP A 276 6.74 15.03 -11.44
N GLN A 277 6.53 16.18 -10.80
CA GLN A 277 6.48 17.50 -11.46
C GLN A 277 7.81 17.88 -12.11
N GLU A 278 8.93 17.61 -11.45
CA GLU A 278 10.28 17.89 -11.99
C GLU A 278 10.52 17.09 -13.28
N ARG A 279 10.05 15.84 -13.34
CA ARG A 279 10.21 14.98 -14.54
C ARG A 279 9.23 15.30 -15.65
N HIS A 280 8.01 15.69 -15.29
CA HIS A 280 6.91 15.80 -16.27
C HIS A 280 6.46 17.22 -16.52
N GLY A 281 6.83 18.18 -15.67
CA GLY A 281 6.42 19.58 -15.74
C GLY A 281 5.06 19.85 -15.12
N GLU A 282 4.78 21.12 -14.85
CA GLU A 282 3.55 21.57 -14.17
C GLU A 282 2.27 21.35 -15.01
N ASP A 283 2.40 21.28 -16.34
CA ASP A 283 1.27 21.04 -17.25
C ASP A 283 0.91 19.55 -17.40
N ALA A 284 1.64 18.65 -16.75
CA ALA A 284 1.37 17.24 -16.84
C ALA A 284 0.24 16.83 -15.86
N VAL A 285 -0.64 15.95 -16.33
CA VAL A 285 -1.75 15.37 -15.55
C VAL A 285 -1.53 13.86 -15.44
N PRO A 286 -1.50 13.27 -14.23
CA PRO A 286 -1.40 11.83 -14.07
C PRO A 286 -2.70 11.15 -14.49
N VAL A 287 -2.62 10.20 -15.42
CA VAL A 287 -3.75 9.47 -15.97
C VAL A 287 -3.52 7.95 -15.90
N GLN A 288 -4.61 7.17 -15.99
CA GLN A 288 -4.54 5.70 -15.89
C GLN A 288 -4.51 5.02 -17.26
N SER A 289 -4.86 5.72 -18.32
CA SER A 289 -4.97 5.13 -19.65
C SER A 289 -4.56 6.10 -20.76
N MET A 290 -4.22 5.53 -21.92
CA MET A 290 -3.97 6.31 -23.14
C MET A 290 -5.22 7.02 -23.63
N ALA A 291 -6.43 6.56 -23.27
CA ALA A 291 -7.68 7.22 -23.61
C ALA A 291 -7.80 8.53 -22.84
N GLU A 292 -7.60 8.49 -21.52
CA GLU A 292 -7.56 9.68 -20.66
C GLU A 292 -6.45 10.66 -21.09
N ALA A 293 -5.26 10.14 -21.45
CA ALA A 293 -4.15 10.97 -21.92
C ALA A 293 -4.54 11.75 -23.20
N LYS A 294 -5.26 11.12 -24.14
CA LYS A 294 -5.75 11.80 -25.35
C LYS A 294 -6.82 12.84 -25.02
N GLU A 295 -7.72 12.53 -24.11
CA GLU A 295 -8.79 13.45 -23.70
C GLU A 295 -8.20 14.71 -23.07
N ILE A 296 -7.25 14.59 -22.14
CA ILE A 296 -6.53 15.72 -21.54
C ILE A 296 -5.74 16.51 -22.60
N ALA A 297 -5.14 15.82 -23.58
CA ALA A 297 -4.41 16.48 -24.67
C ALA A 297 -5.32 17.35 -25.56
N HIS A 298 -6.56 16.92 -25.80
CA HIS A 298 -7.55 17.74 -26.51
C HIS A 298 -7.94 19.02 -25.75
N LEU A 299 -7.79 19.02 -24.44
CA LEU A 299 -8.04 20.17 -23.57
C LEU A 299 -6.80 21.05 -23.33
N GLY A 300 -5.66 20.71 -23.95
CA GLY A 300 -4.44 21.55 -23.97
C GLY A 300 -3.41 21.24 -22.90
N LYS A 301 -3.57 20.16 -22.11
CA LYS A 301 -2.56 19.67 -21.17
C LYS A 301 -2.01 18.31 -21.58
N ARG A 302 -0.93 17.88 -20.96
CA ARG A 302 -0.25 16.62 -21.28
C ARG A 302 -0.63 15.52 -20.29
N GLY A 303 -1.40 14.53 -20.72
CA GLY A 303 -1.65 13.32 -19.91
C GLY A 303 -0.43 12.41 -19.87
N VAL A 304 -0.01 11.99 -18.68
CA VAL A 304 1.08 11.05 -18.45
C VAL A 304 0.51 9.81 -17.79
N VAL A 305 0.61 8.67 -18.49
CA VAL A 305 0.13 7.39 -17.94
C VAL A 305 1.04 6.95 -16.80
N VAL A 306 0.46 6.75 -15.63
CA VAL A 306 1.13 6.31 -14.41
C VAL A 306 0.53 5.00 -13.91
N SER A 307 1.28 4.27 -13.07
CA SER A 307 0.76 3.09 -12.38
C SER A 307 -0.40 3.48 -11.46
N SER A 308 -1.31 2.53 -11.15
CA SER A 308 -2.39 2.77 -10.19
C SER A 308 -1.86 3.20 -8.81
N ARG A 309 -0.72 2.66 -8.40
CA ARG A 309 -0.06 2.97 -7.12
C ARG A 309 0.53 4.38 -7.08
N MET A 310 1.18 4.78 -8.16
CA MET A 310 1.68 6.15 -8.32
C MET A 310 0.50 7.12 -8.26
N LYS A 311 -0.59 6.83 -8.98
CA LYS A 311 -1.79 7.64 -8.93
C LYS A 311 -2.36 7.76 -7.53
N GLU A 312 -2.53 6.64 -6.80
CA GLU A 312 -3.03 6.65 -5.43
C GLU A 312 -2.20 7.54 -4.47
N VAL A 313 -0.88 7.62 -4.66
CA VAL A 313 -0.02 8.50 -3.87
C VAL A 313 -0.14 9.96 -4.33
N LEU A 314 -0.21 10.20 -5.63
CA LEU A 314 -0.37 11.55 -6.19
C LEU A 314 -1.74 12.16 -5.87
N ASP A 315 -2.80 11.35 -5.76
CA ASP A 315 -4.15 11.79 -5.37
C ASP A 315 -4.21 12.36 -3.92
N GLU A 316 -3.21 12.08 -3.08
CA GLU A 316 -3.07 12.69 -1.74
C GLU A 316 -2.22 13.98 -1.77
N SER A 317 -1.79 14.44 -2.94
CA SER A 317 -0.99 15.66 -3.14
C SER A 317 -1.82 16.77 -3.78
N ASP A 318 -1.19 17.92 -4.01
CA ASP A 318 -1.79 19.07 -4.70
C ASP A 318 -1.75 18.92 -6.24
N ILE A 319 -1.38 17.75 -6.77
CA ILE A 319 -1.40 17.50 -8.22
C ILE A 319 -2.82 17.10 -8.64
N ALA A 320 -3.44 17.94 -9.49
CA ALA A 320 -4.78 17.68 -10.00
C ALA A 320 -4.84 16.32 -10.73
N GLY A 321 -5.75 15.46 -10.29
CA GLY A 321 -6.05 14.19 -10.96
C GLY A 321 -6.79 14.40 -12.28
N PHE A 322 -7.04 13.31 -13.03
CA PHE A 322 -7.70 13.37 -14.33
C PHE A 322 -9.05 14.11 -14.32
N GLU A 323 -9.95 13.74 -13.39
CA GLU A 323 -11.29 14.31 -13.33
C GLU A 323 -11.27 15.80 -12.93
N GLU A 324 -10.43 16.16 -11.96
CA GLU A 324 -10.26 17.54 -11.53
C GLU A 324 -9.66 18.40 -12.63
N ALA A 325 -8.54 17.96 -13.22
CA ALA A 325 -7.92 18.66 -14.33
C ALA A 325 -8.84 18.79 -15.54
N LYS A 326 -9.66 17.77 -15.83
CA LYS A 326 -10.66 17.79 -16.89
C LYS A 326 -11.75 18.82 -16.60
N ALA A 327 -12.29 18.84 -15.39
CA ALA A 327 -13.30 19.82 -14.98
C ALA A 327 -12.76 21.24 -15.09
N ASP A 328 -11.58 21.51 -14.54
CA ASP A 328 -10.93 22.82 -14.62
C ASP A 328 -10.68 23.27 -16.05
N LEU A 329 -10.17 22.36 -16.89
CA LEU A 329 -9.89 22.67 -18.29
C LEU A 329 -11.17 22.89 -19.12
N GLN A 330 -12.22 22.15 -18.84
CA GLN A 330 -13.52 22.34 -19.53
C GLN A 330 -14.15 23.68 -19.19
N THR A 331 -14.01 24.11 -17.93
CA THR A 331 -14.55 25.41 -17.47
C THR A 331 -13.61 26.59 -17.75
N ALA A 332 -12.37 26.31 -18.21
CA ALA A 332 -11.40 27.36 -18.53
C ALA A 332 -11.94 28.26 -19.65
N VAL A 333 -11.88 29.56 -19.40
CA VAL A 333 -12.31 30.60 -20.35
C VAL A 333 -11.18 30.90 -21.31
N GLN A 334 -11.40 30.66 -22.61
CA GLN A 334 -10.45 31.01 -23.67
C GLN A 334 -10.54 32.49 -24.04
N LYS A 335 -11.74 33.01 -24.08
CA LYS A 335 -12.01 34.40 -24.51
C LYS A 335 -13.23 34.95 -23.77
N ARG A 336 -13.13 36.21 -23.36
CA ARG A 336 -14.28 37.02 -22.89
C ARG A 336 -14.74 37.94 -24.01
N PHE A 337 -16.03 38.14 -24.10
CA PHE A 337 -16.66 39.02 -25.10
C PHE A 337 -17.32 40.20 -24.40
N SER A 338 -17.08 41.41 -24.92
CA SER A 338 -17.83 42.58 -24.54
C SER A 338 -19.18 42.60 -25.26
N TRP A 339 -20.08 43.48 -24.85
CA TRP A 339 -21.36 43.66 -25.50
C TRP A 339 -21.21 43.93 -27.00
N ASP A 340 -20.26 44.79 -27.40
CA ASP A 340 -20.01 45.18 -28.79
C ASP A 340 -19.39 44.04 -29.64
N ASP A 341 -18.91 42.96 -29.01
CA ASP A 341 -18.42 41.75 -29.70
C ASP A 341 -19.52 40.76 -30.07
N LEU A 342 -20.78 41.03 -29.65
CA LEU A 342 -21.95 40.22 -29.91
C LEU A 342 -22.70 40.73 -31.15
N THR A 343 -23.33 39.82 -31.87
CA THR A 343 -24.27 40.21 -32.96
C THR A 343 -25.57 40.73 -32.36
N GLU A 344 -26.37 41.47 -33.15
CA GLU A 344 -27.67 42.00 -32.73
C GLU A 344 -28.59 40.88 -32.21
N ASP A 345 -28.60 39.71 -32.88
CA ASP A 345 -29.39 38.54 -32.45
C ASP A 345 -28.91 37.97 -31.12
N GLN A 346 -27.58 37.95 -30.89
CA GLN A 346 -27.00 37.49 -29.64
C GLN A 346 -27.26 38.47 -28.49
N GLN A 347 -27.16 39.76 -28.74
CA GLN A 347 -27.53 40.82 -27.79
C GLN A 347 -28.99 40.68 -27.40
N TRP A 348 -29.86 40.53 -28.39
CA TRP A 348 -31.28 40.34 -28.16
C TRP A 348 -31.59 39.09 -27.32
N SER A 349 -30.93 37.96 -27.61
CA SER A 349 -31.10 36.72 -26.83
C SER A 349 -30.67 36.88 -25.39
N LEU A 350 -29.55 37.58 -25.14
CA LEU A 350 -29.04 37.83 -23.79
C LEU A 350 -29.96 38.79 -23.02
N ASP A 351 -30.40 39.90 -23.64
CA ASP A 351 -31.36 40.82 -23.04
C ASP A 351 -32.66 40.11 -22.64
N ARG A 352 -33.20 39.27 -23.50
CA ARG A 352 -34.40 38.49 -23.21
C ARG A 352 -34.21 37.50 -22.06
N ALA A 353 -33.05 36.87 -21.98
CA ALA A 353 -32.76 35.97 -20.89
C ALA A 353 -32.64 36.70 -19.54
N VAL A 354 -31.97 37.85 -19.53
CA VAL A 354 -31.82 38.68 -18.33
C VAL A 354 -33.18 39.27 -17.89
N GLU A 355 -33.96 39.82 -18.83
CA GLU A 355 -35.31 40.31 -18.55
C GLU A 355 -36.19 39.20 -17.95
N ALA A 356 -36.16 37.99 -18.55
CA ALA A 356 -36.94 36.87 -18.05
C ALA A 356 -36.56 36.49 -16.63
N VAL A 357 -35.26 36.38 -16.32
CA VAL A 357 -34.79 36.04 -14.97
C VAL A 357 -35.04 37.17 -13.98
N GLY A 358 -34.90 38.43 -14.40
CA GLY A 358 -35.22 39.64 -13.61
C GLY A 358 -36.69 39.72 -13.18
N LEU A 359 -37.61 39.16 -13.99
CA LEU A 359 -39.04 39.08 -13.63
C LEU A 359 -39.32 38.17 -12.41
N SER A 360 -38.34 37.44 -11.92
CA SER A 360 -38.51 36.48 -10.82
C SER A 360 -38.19 36.99 -9.42
N ASP A 361 -37.73 38.20 -9.18
CA ASP A 361 -37.32 38.81 -7.88
C ASP A 361 -35.94 39.47 -7.94
N LEU A 362 -35.17 39.30 -9.04
CA LEU A 362 -33.86 39.91 -9.22
C LEU A 362 -34.06 41.15 -10.13
N SER A 363 -33.35 42.25 -9.86
CA SER A 363 -33.33 43.35 -10.79
C SER A 363 -32.55 43.00 -12.05
N ASP A 364 -32.97 43.48 -13.22
CA ASP A 364 -32.25 43.26 -14.49
C ASP A 364 -30.81 43.78 -14.39
N GLU A 365 -30.57 44.87 -13.69
CA GLU A 365 -29.25 45.44 -13.41
C GLU A 365 -28.38 44.47 -12.60
N ASP A 366 -28.92 43.85 -11.53
CA ASP A 366 -28.19 42.88 -10.70
C ASP A 366 -27.79 41.61 -11.47
N VAL A 367 -28.64 41.16 -12.42
CA VAL A 367 -28.36 40.01 -13.26
C VAL A 367 -27.30 40.34 -14.30
N MET A 368 -27.42 41.47 -14.99
CA MET A 368 -26.47 41.88 -16.03
C MET A 368 -25.08 42.14 -15.50
N GLU A 369 -24.93 42.71 -14.31
CA GLU A 369 -23.61 42.92 -13.69
C GLU A 369 -22.85 41.62 -13.42
N ARG A 370 -23.56 40.50 -13.28
CA ARG A 370 -22.99 39.18 -12.94
C ARG A 370 -22.80 38.30 -14.15
N VAL A 371 -23.41 38.61 -15.31
CA VAL A 371 -23.33 37.75 -16.49
C VAL A 371 -22.18 38.17 -17.39
N ASN A 372 -21.29 37.21 -17.66
CA ASN A 372 -20.21 37.38 -18.61
C ASN A 372 -20.36 36.38 -19.77
N VAL A 373 -20.23 36.89 -21.01
CA VAL A 373 -20.23 36.05 -22.20
C VAL A 373 -18.80 35.60 -22.50
N VAL A 374 -18.62 34.31 -22.63
CA VAL A 374 -17.29 33.71 -22.77
C VAL A 374 -17.25 32.64 -23.87
N GLU A 375 -16.04 32.26 -24.26
CA GLU A 375 -15.76 31.04 -25.00
C GLU A 375 -15.01 30.08 -24.05
N PHE A 376 -15.61 28.92 -23.81
CA PHE A 376 -14.98 27.87 -23.01
C PHE A 376 -14.08 26.99 -23.86
N ASN A 377 -13.11 26.32 -23.22
CA ASN A 377 -12.33 25.26 -23.86
C ASN A 377 -13.22 24.10 -24.35
N SER A 378 -14.28 23.81 -23.63
CA SER A 378 -15.27 22.81 -24.01
C SER A 378 -16.37 23.42 -24.89
N ALA A 379 -16.49 22.94 -26.11
CA ALA A 379 -17.56 23.35 -27.02
C ALA A 379 -18.98 22.94 -26.57
N THR A 380 -19.07 22.00 -25.61
CA THR A 380 -20.35 21.50 -25.09
C THR A 380 -20.78 22.19 -23.80
N LEU A 381 -19.88 22.93 -23.15
CA LEU A 381 -20.21 23.68 -21.94
C LEU A 381 -21.01 24.92 -22.27
N ARG A 382 -22.20 25.05 -21.68
CA ARG A 382 -23.15 26.11 -21.94
C ARG A 382 -23.01 27.29 -21.01
N GLY A 383 -22.76 27.02 -19.72
CA GLY A 383 -22.59 28.03 -18.68
C GLY A 383 -21.82 27.49 -17.49
N THR A 384 -21.45 28.39 -16.58
CA THR A 384 -20.93 28.08 -15.25
C THR A 384 -21.29 29.17 -14.27
N TYR A 385 -21.45 28.80 -12.99
CA TYR A 385 -21.59 29.71 -11.86
C TYR A 385 -20.37 29.67 -10.97
N ASP A 386 -19.78 30.80 -10.66
CA ASP A 386 -18.66 30.92 -9.74
C ASP A 386 -19.17 31.34 -8.35
N HIS A 387 -19.12 30.40 -7.39
CA HIS A 387 -19.58 30.66 -6.01
C HIS A 387 -18.75 31.72 -5.26
N GLY A 388 -17.49 31.94 -5.63
CA GLY A 388 -16.59 32.89 -4.97
C GLY A 388 -16.92 34.34 -5.36
N SER A 389 -17.20 34.59 -6.65
CA SER A 389 -17.51 35.91 -7.21
C SER A 389 -18.97 36.12 -7.48
N SER A 390 -19.82 35.09 -7.40
CA SER A 390 -21.23 35.08 -7.86
C SER A 390 -21.37 35.44 -9.35
N GLU A 391 -20.33 35.16 -10.14
CA GLU A 391 -20.30 35.42 -11.59
C GLU A 391 -20.99 34.28 -12.33
N VAL A 392 -21.89 34.63 -13.27
CA VAL A 392 -22.43 33.69 -14.24
C VAL A 392 -21.66 33.86 -15.56
N ARG A 393 -21.12 32.76 -16.09
CA ARG A 393 -20.46 32.75 -17.40
C ARG A 393 -21.31 31.96 -18.38
N LEU A 394 -21.69 32.59 -19.48
CA LEU A 394 -22.46 31.95 -20.54
C LEU A 394 -21.61 31.77 -21.79
N SER A 395 -21.69 30.59 -22.41
CA SER A 395 -21.04 30.35 -23.69
C SER A 395 -21.66 31.25 -24.79
N LYS A 396 -20.81 31.96 -25.55
CA LYS A 396 -21.29 32.77 -26.73
C LYS A 396 -22.12 31.92 -27.71
N ALA A 397 -21.82 30.62 -27.80
CA ALA A 397 -22.50 29.73 -28.74
C ALA A 397 -23.99 29.58 -28.47
N ILE A 398 -24.43 29.61 -27.18
CA ILE A 398 -25.84 29.44 -26.83
C ILE A 398 -26.66 30.68 -27.13
N LEU A 399 -26.04 31.86 -27.26
CA LEU A 399 -26.75 33.12 -27.53
C LEU A 399 -27.41 33.17 -28.90
N ASN A 400 -27.16 32.18 -29.77
CA ASN A 400 -27.87 32.05 -31.05
C ASN A 400 -29.28 31.47 -30.89
N ASP A 401 -29.65 30.99 -29.72
CA ASP A 401 -30.96 30.47 -29.35
C ASP A 401 -31.45 31.12 -28.05
N PRO A 402 -32.46 31.98 -28.08
CA PRO A 402 -32.95 32.68 -26.89
C PRO A 402 -33.53 31.72 -25.83
N VAL A 403 -34.10 30.57 -26.24
CA VAL A 403 -34.65 29.59 -25.29
C VAL A 403 -33.53 28.88 -24.57
N ASP A 404 -32.50 28.45 -25.29
CA ASP A 404 -31.29 27.87 -24.69
C ASP A 404 -30.58 28.84 -23.74
N THR A 405 -30.54 30.14 -24.12
CA THR A 405 -29.95 31.19 -23.29
C THR A 405 -30.73 31.39 -22.00
N ILE A 406 -32.06 31.49 -22.05
CA ILE A 406 -32.93 31.61 -20.86
C ILE A 406 -32.77 30.38 -19.95
N HIS A 407 -32.87 29.18 -20.53
CA HIS A 407 -32.75 27.95 -19.78
C HIS A 407 -31.39 27.84 -19.05
N THR A 408 -30.29 28.13 -19.76
CA THR A 408 -28.95 28.08 -19.17
C THR A 408 -28.79 29.16 -18.10
N LEU A 409 -29.27 30.37 -18.32
CA LEU A 409 -29.18 31.44 -17.32
C LEU A 409 -29.94 31.09 -16.03
N ILE A 410 -31.17 30.54 -16.15
CA ILE A 410 -31.95 30.07 -14.99
C ILE A 410 -31.17 29.00 -14.21
N HIS A 411 -30.57 28.05 -14.93
CA HIS A 411 -29.76 26.97 -14.32
C HIS A 411 -28.57 27.54 -13.53
N GLU A 412 -27.77 28.41 -14.17
CA GLU A 412 -26.57 28.96 -13.54
C GLU A 412 -26.91 29.90 -12.36
N VAL A 413 -27.94 30.72 -12.46
CA VAL A 413 -28.39 31.59 -11.36
C VAL A 413 -28.90 30.74 -10.17
N ALA A 414 -29.51 29.59 -10.42
CA ALA A 414 -29.97 28.69 -9.36
C ALA A 414 -28.84 28.08 -8.54
N HIS A 415 -27.61 28.02 -9.07
CA HIS A 415 -26.43 27.62 -8.34
C HIS A 415 -26.10 28.48 -7.11
N ALA A 416 -26.62 29.71 -7.05
CA ALA A 416 -26.52 30.50 -5.84
C ALA A 416 -27.18 29.85 -4.61
N ALA A 417 -28.12 28.90 -4.80
CA ALA A 417 -28.80 28.17 -3.73
C ALA A 417 -28.15 26.81 -3.44
N GLY A 418 -27.45 26.20 -4.39
CA GLY A 418 -26.83 24.90 -4.20
C GLY A 418 -26.20 24.34 -5.48
N GLY A 419 -25.47 23.23 -5.35
CA GLY A 419 -24.85 22.54 -6.49
C GLY A 419 -25.83 21.66 -7.27
N ASP A 420 -25.40 21.19 -8.45
CA ASP A 420 -26.16 20.27 -9.29
C ASP A 420 -26.70 19.07 -8.52
N GLY A 421 -27.99 18.75 -8.74
CA GLY A 421 -28.66 17.63 -8.09
C GLY A 421 -29.01 17.85 -6.61
N SER A 422 -28.75 19.04 -6.05
CA SER A 422 -29.26 19.39 -4.73
C SER A 422 -30.74 19.84 -4.81
N VAL A 423 -31.47 19.55 -3.72
CA VAL A 423 -32.91 19.96 -3.61
C VAL A 423 -33.04 21.47 -3.65
N GLU A 424 -32.09 22.19 -3.08
CA GLU A 424 -32.05 23.65 -3.04
C GLU A 424 -31.90 24.26 -4.46
N HIS A 425 -30.98 23.68 -5.26
CA HIS A 425 -30.78 24.09 -6.64
C HIS A 425 -32.03 23.84 -7.51
N GLU A 426 -32.56 22.60 -7.48
CA GLU A 426 -33.77 22.24 -8.22
C GLU A 426 -34.96 23.12 -7.83
N ARG A 427 -35.14 23.36 -6.53
CA ARG A 427 -36.20 24.22 -6.02
C ARG A 427 -36.03 25.64 -6.50
N ARG A 428 -34.84 26.20 -6.51
CA ARG A 428 -34.56 27.55 -6.97
C ARG A 428 -34.85 27.71 -8.47
N GLN A 429 -34.51 26.74 -9.30
CA GLN A 429 -34.88 26.74 -10.72
C GLN A 429 -36.40 26.81 -10.91
N VAL A 430 -37.13 26.00 -10.16
CA VAL A 430 -38.61 25.98 -10.21
C VAL A 430 -39.21 27.33 -9.74
N ASP A 431 -38.67 27.90 -8.67
CA ASP A 431 -39.13 29.18 -8.12
C ASP A 431 -38.91 30.33 -9.10
N ILE A 432 -37.75 30.39 -9.79
CA ILE A 432 -37.48 31.37 -10.84
C ILE A 432 -38.45 31.18 -11.99
N ALA A 433 -38.62 29.97 -12.51
CA ALA A 433 -39.52 29.67 -13.60
C ALA A 433 -41.01 30.03 -13.26
N ALA A 434 -41.44 29.72 -12.04
CA ALA A 434 -42.78 30.05 -11.57
C ALA A 434 -43.01 31.57 -11.46
N GLY A 435 -41.98 32.30 -10.96
CA GLY A 435 -42.02 33.77 -10.93
C GLY A 435 -42.21 34.39 -12.35
N ILE A 436 -41.41 33.90 -13.32
CA ILE A 436 -41.52 34.32 -14.71
C ILE A 436 -42.95 34.08 -15.25
N ILE A 437 -43.48 32.89 -15.05
CA ILE A 437 -44.82 32.50 -15.51
C ILE A 437 -45.90 33.37 -14.85
N SER A 438 -45.81 33.60 -13.53
CA SER A 438 -46.78 34.46 -12.83
C SER A 438 -46.83 35.87 -13.38
N THR A 439 -45.67 36.51 -13.57
CA THR A 439 -45.56 37.86 -14.08
C THR A 439 -46.09 37.96 -15.51
N LEU A 440 -45.82 36.95 -16.37
CA LEU A 440 -46.37 36.91 -17.72
C LEU A 440 -47.87 36.74 -17.73
N LEU A 441 -48.45 35.94 -16.84
CA LEU A 441 -49.91 35.78 -16.72
C LEU A 441 -50.58 37.08 -16.28
N ASP A 442 -50.00 37.80 -15.31
CA ASP A 442 -50.51 39.10 -14.87
C ASP A 442 -50.47 40.13 -15.99
N ALA A 443 -49.37 40.14 -16.78
CA ALA A 443 -49.27 41.04 -17.94
C ALA A 443 -50.28 40.69 -19.05
N VAL A 444 -50.52 39.44 -19.35
CA VAL A 444 -51.52 38.96 -20.28
C VAL A 444 -52.93 39.36 -19.83
N THR A 445 -53.22 39.19 -18.55
CA THR A 445 -54.54 39.59 -17.97
C THR A 445 -54.75 41.08 -18.07
N ALA A 446 -53.75 41.88 -17.71
CA ALA A 446 -53.84 43.35 -17.85
C ALA A 446 -54.01 43.78 -19.29
N LEU A 447 -53.33 43.11 -20.24
CA LEU A 447 -53.54 43.39 -21.69
C LEU A 447 -54.95 43.00 -22.18
N GLN A 448 -55.47 41.89 -21.66
CA GLN A 448 -56.86 41.47 -21.99
C GLN A 448 -57.87 42.47 -21.48
N GLU A 449 -57.75 42.92 -20.23
CA GLU A 449 -58.60 43.95 -19.63
C GLU A 449 -58.54 45.30 -20.45
N GLU A 450 -57.34 45.69 -20.89
CA GLU A 450 -57.14 46.88 -21.69
C GLU A 450 -57.77 46.75 -23.07
N VAL A 451 -57.60 45.57 -23.71
CA VAL A 451 -58.25 45.29 -25.01
C VAL A 451 -59.78 45.33 -24.88
N GLU A 452 -60.34 44.74 -23.81
CA GLU A 452 -61.80 44.83 -23.56
C GLU A 452 -62.27 46.27 -23.33
N ARG A 453 -61.49 47.02 -22.56
CA ARG A 453 -61.76 48.45 -22.33
C ARG A 453 -61.82 49.28 -23.64
N LEU A 454 -60.82 49.03 -24.53
CA LEU A 454 -60.73 49.72 -25.81
C LEU A 454 -61.75 49.25 -26.81
N SER A 455 -62.19 48.02 -26.77
CA SER A 455 -63.17 47.41 -27.62
C SER A 455 -64.63 47.68 -27.18
N GLY A 456 -64.86 47.88 -25.86
CA GLY A 456 -66.16 48.17 -25.30
C GLY A 456 -66.56 49.71 -25.29
N GLY A 457 -65.63 50.60 -25.67
CA GLY A 457 -65.89 52.04 -25.78
C GLY A 457 -66.48 52.59 -27.11
N GLY A 458 -67.05 51.71 -27.92
CA GLY A 458 -67.63 51.99 -29.21
C GLY A 458 -69.15 51.77 -29.26
N GLU A 459 -69.89 52.33 -28.29
CA GLU A 459 -71.35 52.57 -28.44
C GLU A 459 -71.67 54.06 -28.33
#